data_3573ad72c9c4d3d85a1d73c30b28165d
#
_entry.id   3573ad72c9c4d3d85a1d73c30b28165d
#
_cell.length_a   1.000
_cell.length_b   1.000
_cell.length_c   1.000
_cell.angle_alpha   90.00
_cell.angle_beta   90.00
_cell.angle_gamma   90.00
#
_symmetry.space_group_name_H-M   'P 1'
#
loop_
_entity.id
_entity.type
_entity.pdbx_description
1 polymer ?
#
loop_
_entity_poly.entity_id
_entity_poly.type
_entity_poly.pdbx_seq_one_letter_code
_entity_poly.pdbx_strand_id
1 'polypeptide(L)'
;TIRARSAAMTSGMQERREKSWHRQTIGSIVHAIAGRYSLAPIVGDALARILIAHIDQTHESDMSFLTRLAKRYDAVMNVKDLRLLFMPIGTGQTASGKQLDVLELTRASGDSHRYHVSERENYAAVRAHYHSTGRAKRKSVIVGGENNKNV
;
A
#
# COMPACT_ATOMS: atom_id res chain seq x y z
N THR A 1 -22.40 -25.54 -4.96
CA THR A 1 -21.49 -24.50 -4.45
C THR A 1 -21.06 -23.62 -5.61
N ILE A 2 -21.45 -22.35 -5.63
CA ILE A 2 -21.05 -21.38 -6.65
C ILE A 2 -19.75 -20.75 -6.16
N ARG A 3 -18.66 -20.91 -6.94
CA ARG A 3 -17.41 -20.18 -6.73
C ARG A 3 -17.28 -19.11 -7.80
N ALA A 4 -17.41 -17.85 -7.43
CA ALA A 4 -17.24 -16.72 -8.33
C ALA A 4 -15.94 -15.96 -7.99
N ARG A 5 -15.21 -15.52 -9.01
CA ARG A 5 -14.08 -14.59 -8.86
C ARG A 5 -14.49 -13.27 -9.52
N SER A 6 -14.40 -12.18 -8.78
CA SER A 6 -14.86 -10.87 -9.25
C SER A 6 -13.87 -10.13 -10.16
N ALA A 7 -12.67 -10.65 -10.37
CA ALA A 7 -11.68 -9.99 -11.20
C ALA A 7 -11.47 -10.80 -12.48
N ALA A 8 -11.83 -10.23 -13.62
CA ALA A 8 -11.09 -10.47 -14.82
C ALA A 8 -9.68 -9.89 -14.58
N MET A 9 -8.79 -10.68 -13.98
CA MET A 9 -7.38 -10.32 -13.92
C MET A 9 -6.92 -10.28 -15.36
N THR A 10 -6.78 -9.09 -15.89
CA THR A 10 -6.25 -8.88 -17.22
C THR A 10 -4.90 -9.59 -17.26
N SER A 11 -4.79 -10.63 -18.06
CA SER A 11 -3.60 -11.51 -18.12
C SER A 11 -2.31 -10.71 -18.28
N GLY A 12 -2.36 -9.56 -18.94
CA GLY A 12 -1.24 -8.64 -19.10
C GLY A 12 -0.68 -8.02 -17.83
N MET A 13 -1.46 -7.90 -16.74
CA MET A 13 -0.93 -7.36 -15.46
C MET A 13 0.08 -8.29 -14.78
N GLN A 14 0.15 -9.54 -15.18
CA GLN A 14 1.09 -10.53 -14.66
C GLN A 14 2.37 -10.63 -15.50
N GLU A 15 2.42 -9.98 -16.66
CA GLU A 15 3.62 -9.93 -17.49
C GLU A 15 4.72 -9.13 -16.79
N ARG A 16 5.94 -9.67 -16.81
CA ARG A 16 7.10 -9.00 -16.24
C ARG A 16 7.54 -7.86 -17.14
N ARG A 17 7.89 -6.74 -16.52
CA ARG A 17 8.32 -5.52 -17.19
C ARG A 17 9.52 -4.93 -16.49
N GLU A 18 10.23 -4.09 -17.22
CA GLU A 18 11.30 -3.26 -16.70
C GLU A 18 10.93 -1.80 -16.93
N LYS A 19 10.87 -1.03 -15.85
CA LYS A 19 10.60 0.40 -15.91
C LYS A 19 11.14 1.11 -14.68
N SER A 20 11.87 2.20 -14.91
CA SER A 20 12.27 3.13 -13.85
C SER A 20 11.28 4.29 -13.77
N TRP A 21 10.90 4.62 -12.55
CA TRP A 21 10.03 5.74 -12.24
C TRP A 21 10.85 6.79 -11.49
N HIS A 22 10.96 7.99 -12.07
CA HIS A 22 11.73 9.08 -11.50
C HIS A 22 10.82 10.25 -11.19
N ARG A 23 10.89 10.78 -9.96
CA ARG A 23 10.14 11.96 -9.52
C ARG A 23 8.65 11.90 -9.89
N GLN A 24 8.03 10.74 -9.66
CA GLN A 24 6.62 10.50 -9.93
C GLN A 24 5.85 10.40 -8.61
N THR A 25 4.61 10.88 -8.60
CA THR A 25 3.72 10.62 -7.47
C THR A 25 3.14 9.22 -7.56
N ILE A 26 2.73 8.67 -6.40
CA ILE A 26 2.02 7.37 -6.37
C ILE A 26 0.80 7.43 -7.29
N GLY A 27 0.03 8.52 -7.23
CA GLY A 27 -1.11 8.72 -8.12
C GLY A 27 -0.72 8.59 -9.59
N SER A 28 0.33 9.31 -10.05
CA SER A 28 0.80 9.24 -11.44
C SER A 28 1.19 7.82 -11.85
N ILE A 29 1.87 7.08 -10.98
CA ILE A 29 2.28 5.70 -11.23
C ILE A 29 1.06 4.80 -11.40
N VAL A 30 0.10 4.87 -10.46
CA VAL A 30 -1.12 4.07 -10.49
C VAL A 30 -1.97 4.39 -11.72
N HIS A 31 -2.12 5.69 -12.07
CA HIS A 31 -2.83 6.11 -13.28
C HIS A 31 -2.17 5.59 -14.56
N ALA A 32 -0.85 5.68 -14.65
CA ALA A 32 -0.11 5.19 -15.82
C ALA A 32 -0.26 3.66 -16.00
N ILE A 33 -0.24 2.91 -14.90
CA ILE A 33 -0.43 1.46 -14.94
C ILE A 33 -1.89 1.11 -15.26
N ALA A 34 -2.87 1.76 -14.60
CA ALA A 34 -4.29 1.54 -14.86
C ALA A 34 -4.64 1.79 -16.33
N GLY A 35 -4.10 2.85 -16.92
CA GLY A 35 -4.32 3.20 -18.34
C GLY A 35 -3.88 2.12 -19.32
N ARG A 36 -2.82 1.34 -19.02
CA ARG A 36 -2.38 0.22 -19.86
C ARG A 36 -3.42 -0.88 -20.00
N TYR A 37 -4.28 -1.03 -19.01
CA TYR A 37 -5.26 -2.11 -18.92
C TYR A 37 -6.70 -1.60 -19.03
N SER A 38 -6.89 -0.36 -19.45
CA SER A 38 -8.21 0.29 -19.52
C SER A 38 -9.00 0.21 -18.21
N LEU A 39 -8.26 0.28 -17.07
CA LEU A 39 -8.85 0.30 -15.74
C LEU A 39 -9.05 1.74 -15.28
N ALA A 40 -10.16 2.02 -14.59
CA ALA A 40 -10.35 3.30 -13.92
C ALA A 40 -9.54 3.33 -12.60
N PRO A 41 -8.54 4.22 -12.45
CA PRO A 41 -7.77 4.30 -11.21
C PRO A 41 -8.56 4.99 -10.09
N ILE A 42 -8.52 4.42 -8.89
CA ILE A 42 -9.03 5.03 -7.66
C ILE A 42 -7.89 4.99 -6.64
N VAL A 43 -7.36 6.16 -6.30
CA VAL A 43 -6.23 6.31 -5.39
C VAL A 43 -6.64 7.19 -4.23
N GLY A 44 -6.36 6.76 -3.00
CA GLY A 44 -6.62 7.59 -1.83
C GLY A 44 -5.84 8.92 -1.88
N ASP A 45 -6.48 10.04 -1.60
CA ASP A 45 -5.94 11.39 -1.78
C ASP A 45 -4.60 11.61 -1.08
N ALA A 46 -4.46 11.10 0.13
CA ALA A 46 -3.22 11.21 0.89
C ALA A 46 -2.06 10.46 0.20
N LEU A 47 -2.34 9.29 -0.36
CA LEU A 47 -1.35 8.47 -1.07
C LEU A 47 -1.03 9.04 -2.45
N ALA A 48 -2.04 9.56 -3.15
CA ALA A 48 -1.89 10.07 -4.51
C ALA A 48 -0.82 11.17 -4.63
N ARG A 49 -0.65 11.97 -3.58
CA ARG A 49 0.26 13.13 -3.54
C ARG A 49 1.69 12.78 -3.14
N ILE A 50 1.95 11.57 -2.64
CA ILE A 50 3.28 11.17 -2.19
C ILE A 50 4.23 11.10 -3.38
N LEU A 51 5.28 11.91 -3.34
CA LEU A 51 6.32 11.95 -4.36
C LEU A 51 7.36 10.86 -4.10
N ILE A 52 7.62 10.04 -5.09
CA ILE A 52 8.68 9.04 -5.10
C ILE A 52 9.85 9.59 -5.92
N ALA A 53 11.00 9.78 -5.29
CA ALA A 53 12.17 10.28 -5.97
C ALA A 53 12.65 9.31 -7.06
N HIS A 54 12.72 8.02 -6.71
CA HIS A 54 13.11 6.96 -7.61
C HIS A 54 12.60 5.60 -7.11
N ILE A 55 12.07 4.79 -8.03
CA ILE A 55 11.72 3.39 -7.80
C ILE A 55 11.79 2.61 -9.11
N ASP A 56 12.40 1.44 -9.08
CA ASP A 56 12.49 0.55 -10.22
C ASP A 56 11.50 -0.61 -10.12
N GLN A 57 10.93 -0.91 -11.26
CA GLN A 57 10.22 -2.15 -11.55
C GLN A 57 11.18 -2.99 -12.39
N THR A 58 11.92 -3.89 -11.74
CA THR A 58 12.96 -4.70 -12.37
C THR A 58 12.47 -6.13 -12.50
N HIS A 59 12.20 -6.55 -13.74
CA HIS A 59 11.70 -7.88 -14.07
C HIS A 59 10.50 -8.31 -13.23
N GLU A 60 9.65 -7.35 -12.92
CA GLU A 60 8.51 -7.46 -12.02
C GLU A 60 7.22 -7.13 -12.76
N SER A 61 6.14 -7.88 -12.49
CA SER A 61 4.83 -7.59 -13.09
C SER A 61 4.20 -6.33 -12.49
N ASP A 62 3.32 -5.68 -13.25
CA ASP A 62 2.61 -4.49 -12.76
C ASP A 62 1.80 -4.79 -11.48
N MET A 63 1.23 -6.00 -11.39
CA MET A 63 0.54 -6.47 -10.20
C MET A 63 1.48 -6.57 -8.98
N SER A 64 2.63 -7.23 -9.16
CA SER A 64 3.63 -7.40 -8.08
C SER A 64 4.21 -6.06 -7.65
N PHE A 65 4.53 -5.20 -8.62
CA PHE A 65 5.04 -3.85 -8.36
C PHE A 65 4.07 -3.01 -7.53
N LEU A 66 2.79 -2.96 -7.92
CA LEU A 66 1.77 -2.23 -7.18
C LEU A 66 1.52 -2.84 -5.79
N THR A 67 1.58 -4.17 -5.66
CA THR A 67 1.46 -4.85 -4.35
C THR A 67 2.63 -4.49 -3.43
N ARG A 68 3.85 -4.47 -3.96
CA ARG A 68 5.05 -4.05 -3.22
C ARG A 68 4.97 -2.57 -2.83
N LEU A 69 4.50 -1.73 -3.74
CA LEU A 69 4.29 -0.31 -3.47
C LEU A 69 3.22 -0.11 -2.38
N ALA A 70 2.12 -0.84 -2.45
CA ALA A 70 1.06 -0.79 -1.45
C ALA A 70 1.56 -1.18 -0.06
N LYS A 71 2.31 -2.29 0.05
CA LYS A 71 2.92 -2.70 1.33
C LYS A 71 3.85 -1.65 1.92
N ARG A 72 4.59 -0.92 1.08
CA ARG A 72 5.52 0.11 1.53
C ARG A 72 4.82 1.33 2.15
N TYR A 73 3.58 1.58 1.76
CA TYR A 73 2.81 2.76 2.18
C TYR A 73 1.54 2.41 2.95
N ASP A 74 1.48 1.22 3.57
CA ASP A 74 0.32 0.74 4.33
C ASP A 74 -0.99 0.90 3.56
N ALA A 75 -0.95 0.46 2.30
CA ALA A 75 -2.07 0.54 1.38
C ALA A 75 -2.51 -0.86 0.92
N VAL A 76 -3.73 -0.92 0.41
CA VAL A 76 -4.27 -2.09 -0.30
C VAL A 76 -4.36 -1.76 -1.78
N MET A 77 -3.86 -2.66 -2.62
CA MET A 77 -4.07 -2.66 -4.06
C MET A 77 -5.05 -3.78 -4.42
N ASN A 78 -6.05 -3.45 -5.21
CA ASN A 78 -7.01 -4.43 -5.73
C ASN A 78 -7.54 -4.01 -7.12
N VAL A 79 -7.92 -4.99 -7.91
CA VAL A 79 -8.64 -4.76 -9.18
C VAL A 79 -10.03 -5.32 -9.06
N LYS A 80 -11.04 -4.47 -9.18
CA LYS A 80 -12.46 -4.85 -9.09
C LYS A 80 -13.30 -3.96 -10.00
N ASP A 81 -14.26 -4.56 -10.70
CA ASP A 81 -15.23 -3.84 -11.55
C ASP A 81 -14.57 -2.86 -12.53
N LEU A 82 -13.53 -3.31 -13.25
CA LEU A 82 -12.71 -2.50 -14.16
C LEU A 82 -12.05 -1.28 -13.49
N ARG A 83 -11.83 -1.35 -12.18
CA ARG A 83 -11.18 -0.30 -11.40
C ARG A 83 -9.91 -0.83 -10.75
N LEU A 84 -8.85 -0.04 -10.81
CA LEU A 84 -7.63 -0.27 -10.04
C LEU A 84 -7.68 0.58 -8.76
N LEU A 85 -7.87 -0.10 -7.65
CA LEU A 85 -7.97 0.52 -6.33
C LEU A 85 -6.59 0.56 -5.67
N PHE A 86 -6.20 1.71 -5.13
CA PHE A 86 -4.99 1.89 -4.32
C PHE A 86 -5.33 2.78 -3.13
N MET A 87 -5.72 2.16 -2.02
CA MET A 87 -6.32 2.83 -0.87
C MET A 87 -5.53 2.59 0.41
N PRO A 88 -5.44 3.58 1.31
CA PRO A 88 -4.80 3.36 2.61
C PRO A 88 -5.58 2.36 3.46
N ILE A 89 -4.85 1.59 4.29
CA ILE A 89 -5.46 0.65 5.24
C ILE A 89 -6.05 1.43 6.42
N GLY A 90 -7.19 0.96 6.96
CA GLY A 90 -7.72 1.43 8.24
C GLY A 90 -8.47 2.77 8.21
N THR A 91 -8.75 3.33 7.04
CA THR A 91 -9.49 4.60 6.95
C THR A 91 -10.99 4.48 7.25
N GLY A 92 -11.52 3.26 7.37
CA GLY A 92 -12.96 3.05 7.57
C GLY A 92 -13.84 3.59 6.44
N GLN A 93 -13.27 3.77 5.25
CA GLN A 93 -13.97 4.31 4.09
C GLN A 93 -14.04 3.31 2.95
N THR A 94 -15.11 3.41 2.16
CA THR A 94 -15.22 2.70 0.88
C THR A 94 -14.32 3.35 -0.17
N ALA A 95 -14.09 2.66 -1.29
CA ALA A 95 -13.37 3.21 -2.44
C ALA A 95 -14.01 4.48 -3.05
N SER A 96 -15.30 4.72 -2.79
CA SER A 96 -16.02 5.93 -3.20
C SER A 96 -15.94 7.07 -2.16
N GLY A 97 -15.19 6.88 -1.07
CA GLY A 97 -15.03 7.87 0.00
C GLY A 97 -16.17 7.88 1.02
N LYS A 98 -17.17 6.99 0.88
CA LYS A 98 -18.25 6.89 1.88
C LYS A 98 -17.69 6.26 3.15
N GLN A 99 -17.95 6.87 4.30
CA GLN A 99 -17.63 6.29 5.60
C GLN A 99 -18.37 4.96 5.77
N LEU A 100 -17.66 3.93 6.22
CA LEU A 100 -18.28 2.67 6.60
C LEU A 100 -19.00 2.83 7.93
N ASP A 101 -20.17 2.21 8.03
CA ASP A 101 -20.89 2.15 9.30
C ASP A 101 -20.06 1.36 10.33
N VAL A 102 -20.16 1.77 11.59
CA VAL A 102 -19.52 1.04 12.69
C VAL A 102 -20.21 -0.30 12.84
N LEU A 103 -19.46 -1.39 12.70
CA LEU A 103 -19.96 -2.72 13.00
C LEU A 103 -19.71 -3.02 14.48
N GLU A 104 -20.76 -3.00 15.25
CA GLU A 104 -20.70 -3.40 16.66
C GLU A 104 -20.87 -4.93 16.79
N LEU A 105 -19.79 -5.61 17.19
CA LEU A 105 -19.80 -7.04 17.44
C LEU A 105 -19.91 -7.30 18.94
N THR A 106 -21.03 -7.86 19.35
CA THR A 106 -21.24 -8.31 20.73
C THR A 106 -21.03 -9.81 20.84
N ARG A 107 -20.91 -10.32 22.07
CA ARG A 107 -20.77 -11.76 22.32
C ARG A 107 -21.99 -12.57 21.80
N ALA A 108 -23.14 -11.93 21.65
CA ALA A 108 -24.36 -12.54 21.13
C ALA A 108 -24.44 -12.54 19.59
N SER A 109 -23.48 -11.90 18.90
CA SER A 109 -23.51 -11.73 17.44
C SER A 109 -23.08 -12.97 16.65
N GLY A 110 -22.72 -14.09 17.32
CA GLY A 110 -22.28 -15.31 16.65
C GLY A 110 -22.09 -16.48 17.60
N ASP A 111 -22.05 -17.68 17.05
CA ASP A 111 -21.97 -18.95 17.80
C ASP A 111 -20.58 -19.19 18.42
N SER A 112 -19.54 -18.72 17.76
CA SER A 112 -18.17 -18.79 18.26
C SER A 112 -17.33 -17.61 17.75
N HIS A 113 -16.42 -17.13 18.60
CA HIS A 113 -15.47 -16.10 18.23
C HIS A 113 -14.11 -16.43 18.80
N ARG A 114 -13.06 -16.10 18.04
CA ARG A 114 -11.67 -16.17 18.49
C ARG A 114 -11.04 -14.83 18.20
N TYR A 115 -10.56 -14.17 19.25
CA TYR A 115 -9.77 -12.95 19.14
C TYR A 115 -8.34 -13.27 19.53
N HIS A 116 -7.39 -12.94 18.66
CA HIS A 116 -5.96 -13.14 18.91
C HIS A 116 -5.23 -11.84 18.65
N VAL A 117 -4.53 -11.34 19.65
CA VAL A 117 -3.61 -10.20 19.52
C VAL A 117 -2.19 -10.76 19.61
N SER A 118 -1.36 -10.43 18.64
CA SER A 118 0.07 -10.75 18.67
C SER A 118 0.88 -9.47 18.72
N GLU A 119 1.66 -9.31 19.79
CA GLU A 119 2.54 -8.14 19.99
C GLU A 119 3.97 -8.39 19.48
N ARG A 120 4.18 -9.44 18.67
CA ARG A 120 5.53 -9.86 18.23
C ARG A 120 6.30 -8.79 17.45
N GLU A 121 5.60 -7.85 16.85
CA GLU A 121 6.18 -6.76 16.04
C GLU A 121 5.96 -5.37 16.67
N ASN A 122 5.61 -5.33 17.95
CA ASN A 122 5.40 -4.07 18.65
C ASN A 122 6.73 -3.60 19.25
N TYR A 123 7.43 -2.73 18.54
CA TYR A 123 8.69 -2.12 18.96
C TYR A 123 8.43 -0.72 19.51
N ALA A 124 9.00 -0.39 20.66
CA ALA A 124 8.94 0.96 21.22
C ALA A 124 9.61 1.99 20.31
N ALA A 125 10.69 1.61 19.65
CA ALA A 125 11.38 2.42 18.66
C ALA A 125 12.20 1.56 17.72
N VAL A 126 12.42 2.04 16.49
CA VAL A 126 13.31 1.43 15.51
C VAL A 126 14.41 2.41 15.15
N ARG A 127 15.67 1.98 15.27
CA ARG A 127 16.83 2.77 14.85
C ARG A 127 17.42 2.19 13.55
N ALA A 128 17.41 2.98 12.49
CA ALA A 128 18.08 2.66 11.24
C ALA A 128 19.37 3.45 11.09
N HIS A 129 20.42 2.81 10.58
CA HIS A 129 21.69 3.46 10.24
C HIS A 129 21.84 3.52 8.72
N TYR A 130 22.30 4.65 8.21
CA TYR A 130 22.60 4.81 6.80
C TYR A 130 23.86 5.61 6.56
N HIS A 131 24.51 5.38 5.42
CA HIS A 131 25.67 6.15 4.98
C HIS A 131 25.21 7.27 4.05
N SER A 132 25.53 8.52 4.43
CA SER A 132 25.33 9.68 3.56
C SER A 132 26.47 9.77 2.58
N THR A 133 26.25 9.39 1.32
CA THR A 133 27.27 9.40 0.26
C THR A 133 27.84 10.79 -0.01
N GLY A 134 27.01 11.85 0.12
CA GLY A 134 27.48 13.23 -0.10
C GLY A 134 28.35 13.82 1.03
N ARG A 135 28.43 13.19 2.21
CA ARG A 135 29.20 13.67 3.36
C ARG A 135 30.11 12.60 3.98
N ALA A 136 30.17 11.42 3.40
CA ALA A 136 30.95 10.27 3.89
C ALA A 136 30.76 9.98 5.40
N LYS A 137 29.58 10.25 5.95
CA LYS A 137 29.28 10.07 7.38
C LYS A 137 28.16 9.06 7.58
N ARG A 138 28.31 8.20 8.59
CA ARG A 138 27.25 7.34 9.09
C ARG A 138 26.25 8.18 9.86
N LYS A 139 24.98 8.08 9.50
CA LYS A 139 23.86 8.72 10.19
C LYS A 139 22.90 7.67 10.72
N SER A 140 22.12 8.03 11.73
CA SER A 140 21.02 7.21 12.23
C SER A 140 19.70 7.99 12.24
N VAL A 141 18.62 7.28 12.03
CA VAL A 141 17.25 7.77 12.19
C VAL A 141 16.56 6.86 13.19
N ILE A 142 15.82 7.47 14.12
CA ILE A 142 15.01 6.75 15.09
C ILE A 142 13.56 7.12 14.82
N VAL A 143 12.71 6.10 14.72
CA VAL A 143 11.26 6.24 14.56
C VAL A 143 10.59 5.58 15.75
N GLY A 144 9.69 6.29 16.46
CA GLY A 144 9.05 5.84 17.70
C GLY A 144 9.87 6.21 18.94
N GLY A 145 9.30 5.94 20.13
CA GLY A 145 9.88 6.30 21.44
C GLY A 145 9.50 7.70 21.91
N GLU A 146 9.39 7.90 23.21
CA GLU A 146 8.98 9.17 23.83
C GLU A 146 10.00 10.32 23.66
N ASN A 147 11.19 10.06 23.13
CA ASN A 147 12.25 11.06 22.93
C ASN A 147 12.59 11.23 21.45
N ASN A 148 11.75 11.95 20.73
CA ASN A 148 12.11 12.51 19.43
C ASN A 148 12.96 13.78 19.62
N LYS A 149 14.11 13.64 20.29
CA LYS A 149 15.13 14.69 20.30
C LYS A 149 16.08 14.44 19.14
N ASN A 150 15.96 15.31 18.13
CA ASN A 150 16.93 15.42 17.06
C ASN A 150 18.35 15.50 17.62
N VAL A 151 19.21 14.59 17.24
CA VAL A 151 20.66 14.68 17.36
C VAL A 151 21.26 14.70 16.00
#